data_2b1b1ea5402d4e0f6650cba33568d46a
#
_entry.id   2b1b1ea5402d4e0f6650cba33568d46a
#
_cell.length_a   1.000
_cell.length_b   1.000
_cell.length_c   1.000
_cell.angle_alpha   90.00
_cell.angle_beta   90.00
_cell.angle_gamma   90.00
#
_symmetry.space_group_name_H-M   'P 1'
#
loop_
_entity.id
_entity.type
_entity.pdbx_description
1 polymer ?
#
loop_
_entity_poly.entity_id
_entity_poly.type
_entity_poly.pdbx_seq_one_letter_code
_entity_poly.pdbx_strand_id
1 'polypeptide(L)'
;MRRPNVIQKETEQIETIEDLTGVFESLATTQIAKVKDKVEVSKEFFNLLWSKYSAIRVDPSTRITNREADSNQKEAFVVISAEAGLSGDIDLRLVEAVLHDYDPKTTDVIVIGSHGAQQLEQRGITYSHFFKVPQSDTYIDVSPVIKSIEPYKQVKVYYEEYVSIGVQNIKTIDLIQSIRTMSEDMEDNENIITEKDTIFEPSLDEIAEIMETAMKSFAFSQVILESGLAQDASRFNAMAMAKKRASELVALYQLEYHRAKRSENDRQMREVMVSLKRKKSSAKYA
;
A
#
# COMPACT_ATOMS: atom_id res chain seq x y z
N MET A 1 -3.54 -38.51 -22.29
CA MET A 1 -4.26 -37.28 -22.73
C MET A 1 -5.31 -36.97 -21.70
N ARG A 2 -5.41 -35.69 -21.23
CA ARG A 2 -6.45 -35.29 -20.27
C ARG A 2 -7.84 -35.38 -20.92
N ARG A 3 -8.88 -35.63 -20.11
CA ARG A 3 -10.26 -35.71 -20.62
C ARG A 3 -10.79 -34.32 -20.94
N PRO A 4 -11.56 -34.11 -22.06
CA PRO A 4 -12.07 -32.78 -22.43
C PRO A 4 -12.84 -32.09 -21.32
N ASN A 5 -13.68 -32.81 -20.57
CA ASN A 5 -14.48 -32.24 -19.48
C ASN A 5 -13.60 -31.69 -18.30
N VAL A 6 -12.41 -32.27 -18.07
CA VAL A 6 -11.50 -31.77 -17.04
C VAL A 6 -10.87 -30.48 -17.53
N ILE A 7 -10.41 -30.43 -18.77
CA ILE A 7 -9.82 -29.24 -19.36
C ILE A 7 -10.84 -28.10 -19.40
N GLN A 8 -12.09 -28.40 -19.77
CA GLN A 8 -13.15 -27.39 -19.78
C GLN A 8 -13.37 -26.80 -18.39
N LYS A 9 -13.44 -27.62 -17.35
CA LYS A 9 -13.60 -27.14 -15.96
C LYS A 9 -12.41 -26.30 -15.48
N GLU A 10 -11.20 -26.69 -15.85
CA GLU A 10 -10.00 -25.89 -15.55
C GLU A 10 -10.03 -24.54 -16.31
N THR A 11 -10.50 -24.50 -17.56
CA THR A 11 -10.68 -23.27 -18.33
C THR A 11 -11.67 -22.33 -17.64
N GLU A 12 -12.83 -22.81 -17.24
CA GLU A 12 -13.85 -22.01 -16.53
C GLU A 12 -13.32 -21.43 -15.22
N GLN A 13 -12.45 -22.17 -14.52
CA GLN A 13 -11.80 -21.65 -13.30
C GLN A 13 -10.81 -20.53 -13.61
N ILE A 14 -10.03 -20.64 -14.69
CA ILE A 14 -9.07 -19.61 -15.11
C ILE A 14 -9.80 -18.37 -15.64
N GLU A 15 -10.89 -18.53 -16.37
CA GLU A 15 -11.76 -17.43 -16.82
C GLU A 15 -12.31 -16.65 -15.60
N THR A 16 -12.73 -17.35 -14.56
CA THR A 16 -13.16 -16.71 -13.30
C THR A 16 -12.04 -15.90 -12.66
N ILE A 17 -10.79 -16.40 -12.67
CA ILE A 17 -9.63 -15.67 -12.17
C ILE A 17 -9.33 -14.42 -13.03
N GLU A 18 -9.45 -14.55 -14.36
CA GLU A 18 -9.30 -13.43 -15.30
C GLU A 18 -10.30 -12.31 -15.00
N ASP A 19 -11.58 -12.67 -14.80
CA ASP A 19 -12.64 -11.73 -14.48
C ASP A 19 -12.37 -11.03 -13.13
N LEU A 20 -12.02 -11.80 -12.09
CA LEU A 20 -11.70 -11.25 -10.76
C LEU A 20 -10.52 -10.27 -10.79
N THR A 21 -9.45 -10.64 -11.51
CA THR A 21 -8.28 -9.75 -11.65
C THR A 21 -8.63 -8.46 -12.40
N GLY A 22 -9.53 -8.53 -13.38
CA GLY A 22 -10.05 -7.35 -14.08
C GLY A 22 -10.86 -6.41 -13.19
N VAL A 23 -11.65 -6.96 -12.26
CA VAL A 23 -12.38 -6.16 -11.25
C VAL A 23 -11.41 -5.47 -10.30
N PHE A 24 -10.40 -6.18 -9.78
CA PHE A 24 -9.39 -5.59 -8.88
C PHE A 24 -8.54 -4.52 -9.59
N GLU A 25 -8.18 -4.71 -10.86
CA GLU A 25 -7.53 -3.69 -11.69
C GLU A 25 -8.37 -2.41 -11.78
N SER A 26 -9.67 -2.54 -12.03
CA SER A 26 -10.60 -1.41 -12.10
C SER A 26 -10.79 -0.70 -10.76
N LEU A 27 -10.88 -1.45 -9.66
CA LEU A 27 -10.95 -0.89 -8.31
C LEU A 27 -9.69 -0.11 -7.96
N ALA A 28 -8.51 -0.66 -8.25
CA ALA A 28 -7.24 0.03 -8.01
C ALA A 28 -7.16 1.35 -8.79
N THR A 29 -7.57 1.37 -10.06
CA THR A 29 -7.63 2.61 -10.86
C THR A 29 -8.52 3.67 -10.22
N THR A 30 -9.68 3.27 -9.72
CA THR A 30 -10.62 4.20 -9.05
C THR A 30 -10.03 4.76 -7.76
N GLN A 31 -9.36 3.93 -6.98
CA GLN A 31 -8.70 4.37 -5.74
C GLN A 31 -7.51 5.31 -6.02
N ILE A 32 -6.67 4.99 -7.01
CA ILE A 32 -5.58 5.88 -7.44
C ILE A 32 -6.10 7.28 -7.77
N ALA A 33 -7.19 7.40 -8.54
CA ALA A 33 -7.77 8.69 -8.87
C ALA A 33 -8.23 9.46 -7.62
N LYS A 34 -8.97 8.80 -6.72
CA LYS A 34 -9.46 9.41 -5.48
C LYS A 34 -8.33 9.85 -4.54
N VAL A 35 -7.29 9.04 -4.38
CA VAL A 35 -6.19 9.34 -3.45
C VAL A 35 -5.30 10.45 -3.99
N LYS A 36 -5.07 10.49 -5.31
CA LYS A 36 -4.27 11.55 -5.94
C LYS A 36 -4.80 12.95 -5.63
N ASP A 37 -6.10 13.15 -5.76
CA ASP A 37 -6.73 14.45 -5.45
C ASP A 37 -6.57 14.82 -3.96
N LYS A 38 -6.69 13.83 -3.07
CA LYS A 38 -6.49 14.04 -1.61
C LYS A 38 -5.06 14.42 -1.25
N VAL A 39 -4.06 13.80 -1.90
CA VAL A 39 -2.64 14.13 -1.69
C VAL A 39 -2.36 15.58 -2.07
N GLU A 40 -2.94 16.06 -3.17
CA GLU A 40 -2.75 17.44 -3.65
C GLU A 40 -3.37 18.46 -2.67
N VAL A 41 -4.61 18.23 -2.24
CA VAL A 41 -5.28 19.07 -1.22
C VAL A 41 -4.53 19.08 0.11
N SER A 42 -4.02 17.93 0.54
CA SER A 42 -3.22 17.82 1.77
C SER A 42 -1.94 18.64 1.70
N LYS A 43 -1.24 18.65 0.56
CA LYS A 43 -0.04 19.48 0.36
C LYS A 43 -0.36 20.97 0.45
N GLU A 44 -1.42 21.43 -0.22
CA GLU A 44 -1.83 22.84 -0.17
C GLU A 44 -2.15 23.29 1.26
N PHE A 45 -2.87 22.44 2.01
CA PHE A 45 -3.20 22.76 3.41
C PHE A 45 -1.96 22.82 4.30
N PHE A 46 -1.01 21.87 4.14
CA PHE A 46 0.26 21.90 4.86
C PHE A 46 1.03 23.20 4.58
N ASN A 47 1.10 23.61 3.32
CA ASN A 47 1.76 24.83 2.89
C ASN A 47 1.13 26.07 3.54
N LEU A 48 -0.20 26.13 3.60
CA LEU A 48 -0.91 27.21 4.26
C LEU A 48 -0.63 27.23 5.77
N LEU A 49 -0.67 26.09 6.44
CA LEU A 49 -0.40 25.98 7.87
C LEU A 49 1.03 26.40 8.18
N TRP A 50 1.99 25.92 7.37
CA TRP A 50 3.39 26.32 7.50
C TRP A 50 3.61 27.80 7.32
N SER A 51 3.01 28.44 6.29
CA SER A 51 3.12 29.88 6.05
C SER A 51 2.61 30.73 7.24
N LYS A 52 1.61 30.22 7.97
CA LYS A 52 1.10 30.88 9.18
C LYS A 52 1.99 30.66 10.38
N TYR A 53 2.52 29.42 10.53
CA TYR A 53 3.46 29.12 11.62
C TYR A 53 4.77 29.88 11.50
N SER A 54 5.33 29.98 10.29
CA SER A 54 6.57 30.74 10.05
C SER A 54 6.42 32.24 10.26
N ALA A 55 5.20 32.77 10.06
CA ALA A 55 4.88 34.18 10.35
C ALA A 55 4.84 34.47 11.88
N ILE A 56 4.65 33.47 12.71
CA ILE A 56 4.66 33.60 14.17
C ILE A 56 6.09 33.41 14.66
N ARG A 57 6.72 34.45 15.23
CA ARG A 57 8.05 34.35 15.85
C ARG A 57 7.94 33.59 17.18
N VAL A 58 8.10 32.27 17.12
CA VAL A 58 8.28 31.44 18.30
C VAL A 58 9.76 31.39 18.64
N ASP A 59 10.10 31.51 19.93
CA ASP A 59 11.48 31.41 20.38
C ASP A 59 12.10 30.07 19.94
N PRO A 60 13.30 30.06 19.32
CA PRO A 60 13.94 28.83 18.84
C PRO A 60 14.13 27.76 19.93
N SER A 61 14.17 28.15 21.20
CA SER A 61 14.29 27.24 22.35
C SER A 61 13.01 26.45 22.64
N THR A 62 11.84 26.95 22.20
CA THR A 62 10.51 26.35 22.43
C THR A 62 10.05 25.51 21.27
N ARG A 63 10.77 25.51 20.12
CA ARG A 63 10.40 24.80 18.91
C ARG A 63 10.47 23.29 19.08
N ILE A 64 9.66 22.54 18.32
CA ILE A 64 9.58 21.07 18.18
C ILE A 64 10.96 20.40 18.25
N THR A 65 11.96 21.09 17.75
CA THR A 65 13.31 20.58 17.54
C THR A 65 14.16 20.53 18.79
N ASN A 66 13.75 21.18 19.89
CA ASN A 66 14.55 21.33 21.11
C ASN A 66 13.89 20.73 22.36
N ARG A 67 12.68 20.18 22.28
CA ARG A 67 12.14 19.41 23.40
C ARG A 67 12.96 18.13 23.57
N GLU A 68 13.79 18.10 24.61
CA GLU A 68 14.32 16.85 25.16
C GLU A 68 13.11 16.06 25.65
N ALA A 69 12.60 15.16 24.84
CA ALA A 69 11.61 14.19 25.31
C ALA A 69 12.21 13.48 26.52
N ASP A 70 11.46 13.36 27.60
CA ASP A 70 11.77 12.48 28.74
C ASP A 70 11.86 11.06 28.17
N SER A 71 13.08 10.60 27.92
CA SER A 71 13.39 9.81 26.74
C SER A 71 13.33 8.32 27.00
N ASN A 72 12.51 7.67 26.24
CA ASN A 72 12.81 6.30 25.83
C ASN A 72 14.12 6.33 25.01
N GLN A 73 15.16 5.62 25.44
CA GLN A 73 16.46 5.59 24.73
C GLN A 73 16.39 4.85 23.41
N LYS A 74 15.22 4.30 23.06
CA LYS A 74 14.98 3.53 21.84
C LYS A 74 14.48 4.41 20.70
N GLU A 75 14.78 3.99 19.48
CA GLU A 75 14.21 4.52 18.25
C GLU A 75 12.85 3.87 17.97
N ALA A 76 11.89 4.64 17.42
CA ALA A 76 10.64 4.08 16.90
C ALA A 76 10.72 3.90 15.39
N PHE A 77 10.44 2.70 14.91
CA PHE A 77 10.22 2.42 13.49
C PHE A 77 8.72 2.34 13.22
N VAL A 78 8.19 3.27 12.47
CA VAL A 78 6.80 3.24 12.02
C VAL A 78 6.75 2.65 10.63
N VAL A 79 6.07 1.53 10.48
CA VAL A 79 5.96 0.80 9.19
C VAL A 79 4.56 0.98 8.66
N ILE A 80 4.43 1.65 7.51
CA ILE A 80 3.14 1.88 6.85
C ILE A 80 3.01 0.90 5.69
N SER A 81 2.13 -0.08 5.83
CA SER A 81 1.90 -1.16 4.89
C SER A 81 0.44 -1.25 4.46
N ALA A 82 0.16 -2.12 3.48
CA ALA A 82 -1.20 -2.33 3.01
C ALA A 82 -2.09 -3.01 4.08
N GLU A 83 -3.38 -2.64 4.09
CA GLU A 83 -4.40 -3.33 4.89
C GLU A 83 -4.75 -4.69 4.29
N ALA A 84 -4.77 -4.81 2.96
CA ALA A 84 -5.09 -6.03 2.23
C ALA A 84 -3.95 -6.42 1.28
N GLY A 85 -3.79 -7.71 1.04
CA GLY A 85 -2.84 -8.24 0.08
C GLY A 85 -3.18 -7.91 -1.38
N LEU A 86 -2.60 -8.68 -2.30
CA LEU A 86 -2.71 -8.51 -3.75
C LEU A 86 -1.99 -7.26 -4.30
N SER A 87 -1.15 -6.62 -3.49
CA SER A 87 -0.31 -5.47 -3.84
C SER A 87 1.04 -5.86 -4.48
N GLY A 88 1.19 -7.12 -4.91
CA GLY A 88 2.45 -7.62 -5.47
C GLY A 88 3.49 -7.86 -4.39
N ASP A 89 4.74 -7.43 -4.64
CA ASP A 89 5.88 -7.61 -3.74
C ASP A 89 6.22 -6.37 -2.89
N ILE A 90 5.41 -5.32 -2.95
CA ILE A 90 5.75 -4.02 -2.36
C ILE A 90 5.90 -4.10 -0.84
N ASP A 91 4.95 -4.75 -0.14
CA ASP A 91 5.03 -4.94 1.30
C ASP A 91 6.21 -5.85 1.70
N LEU A 92 6.58 -6.82 0.85
CA LEU A 92 7.75 -7.66 1.07
C LEU A 92 9.03 -6.82 1.06
N ARG A 93 9.19 -5.95 0.06
CA ARG A 93 10.33 -5.02 -0.05
C ARG A 93 10.37 -4.04 1.11
N LEU A 94 9.19 -3.56 1.57
CA LEU A 94 9.07 -2.70 2.74
C LEU A 94 9.61 -3.39 3.99
N VAL A 95 9.17 -4.60 4.26
CA VAL A 95 9.60 -5.39 5.42
C VAL A 95 11.09 -5.75 5.33
N GLU A 96 11.64 -6.02 4.14
CA GLU A 96 13.07 -6.24 3.94
C GLU A 96 13.90 -4.99 4.27
N ALA A 97 13.41 -3.79 3.91
CA ALA A 97 14.07 -2.54 4.28
C ALA A 97 14.07 -2.32 5.80
N VAL A 98 12.95 -2.63 6.48
CA VAL A 98 12.87 -2.56 7.95
C VAL A 98 13.84 -3.55 8.60
N LEU A 99 13.91 -4.79 8.10
CA LEU A 99 14.81 -5.84 8.62
C LEU A 99 16.28 -5.45 8.53
N HIS A 100 16.65 -4.74 7.48
CA HIS A 100 18.02 -4.29 7.28
C HIS A 100 18.50 -3.36 8.41
N ASP A 101 17.62 -2.52 8.93
CA ASP A 101 17.96 -1.49 9.91
C ASP A 101 17.56 -1.89 11.36
N TYR A 102 16.80 -2.97 11.51
CA TYR A 102 16.19 -3.36 12.79
C TYR A 102 17.19 -3.97 13.77
N ASP A 103 17.26 -3.41 14.99
CA ASP A 103 17.94 -4.00 16.16
C ASP A 103 16.93 -4.21 17.30
N PRO A 104 16.68 -5.45 17.75
CA PRO A 104 15.71 -5.75 18.81
C PRO A 104 15.98 -5.03 20.15
N LYS A 105 17.22 -4.57 20.38
CA LYS A 105 17.62 -3.93 21.65
C LYS A 105 17.33 -2.45 21.66
N THR A 106 17.45 -1.79 20.51
CA THR A 106 17.41 -0.33 20.37
C THR A 106 16.18 0.17 19.64
N THR A 107 15.40 -0.72 19.04
CA THR A 107 14.29 -0.35 18.16
C THR A 107 12.98 -0.92 18.64
N ASP A 108 11.95 -0.09 18.74
CA ASP A 108 10.55 -0.51 18.90
C ASP A 108 9.82 -0.31 17.58
N VAL A 109 9.02 -1.30 17.15
CA VAL A 109 8.30 -1.26 15.87
C VAL A 109 6.83 -0.98 16.11
N ILE A 110 6.29 -0.03 15.36
CA ILE A 110 4.88 0.35 15.31
C ILE A 110 4.39 0.09 13.89
N VAL A 111 3.30 -0.65 13.74
CA VAL A 111 2.83 -1.07 12.41
C VAL A 111 1.48 -0.48 12.11
N ILE A 112 1.33 0.04 10.91
CA ILE A 112 0.06 0.46 10.32
C ILE A 112 -0.20 -0.43 9.11
N GLY A 113 -1.34 -1.15 9.11
CA GLY A 113 -1.70 -2.09 8.05
C GLY A 113 -1.51 -3.56 8.41
N SER A 114 -2.54 -4.34 8.15
CA SER A 114 -2.61 -5.75 8.57
C SER A 114 -1.64 -6.66 7.79
N HIS A 115 -1.38 -6.33 6.52
CA HIS A 115 -0.54 -7.18 5.67
C HIS A 115 0.94 -7.10 6.08
N GLY A 116 1.46 -5.90 6.38
CA GLY A 116 2.82 -5.73 6.90
C GLY A 116 3.00 -6.34 8.29
N ALA A 117 1.99 -6.22 9.17
CA ALA A 117 2.02 -6.85 10.48
C ALA A 117 2.24 -8.38 10.37
N GLN A 118 1.46 -9.04 9.51
CA GLN A 118 1.62 -10.47 9.24
C GLN A 118 3.01 -10.82 8.67
N GLN A 119 3.52 -9.99 7.76
CA GLN A 119 4.84 -10.19 7.16
C GLN A 119 5.98 -10.06 8.20
N LEU A 120 5.87 -9.11 9.13
CA LEU A 120 6.83 -8.90 10.24
C LEU A 120 6.79 -10.06 11.23
N GLU A 121 5.59 -10.52 11.64
CA GLU A 121 5.41 -11.68 12.52
C GLU A 121 6.01 -12.95 11.93
N GLN A 122 5.82 -13.22 10.64
CA GLN A 122 6.41 -14.35 9.94
C GLN A 122 7.93 -14.35 9.97
N ARG A 123 8.56 -13.17 10.12
CA ARG A 123 10.01 -12.99 10.23
C ARG A 123 10.51 -12.88 11.67
N GLY A 124 9.63 -13.05 12.66
CA GLY A 124 9.95 -13.02 14.08
C GLY A 124 10.17 -11.63 14.66
N ILE A 125 9.72 -10.56 13.95
CA ILE A 125 9.74 -9.21 14.49
C ILE A 125 8.46 -8.99 15.30
N THR A 126 8.63 -8.57 16.56
CA THR A 126 7.53 -8.15 17.42
C THR A 126 7.33 -6.64 17.30
N TYR A 127 6.09 -6.20 17.24
CA TYR A 127 5.74 -4.78 17.24
C TYR A 127 5.09 -4.39 18.57
N SER A 128 5.32 -3.15 19.00
CA SER A 128 4.76 -2.59 20.24
C SER A 128 3.31 -2.14 20.08
N HIS A 129 2.98 -1.57 18.91
CA HIS A 129 1.65 -1.08 18.59
C HIS A 129 1.26 -1.47 17.17
N PHE A 130 -0.04 -1.75 17.00
CA PHE A 130 -0.65 -2.03 15.71
C PHE A 130 -1.85 -1.12 15.49
N PHE A 131 -1.90 -0.52 14.31
CA PHE A 131 -3.01 0.30 13.84
C PHE A 131 -3.50 -0.19 12.49
N LYS A 132 -4.81 -0.19 12.29
CA LYS A 132 -5.38 -0.40 10.95
C LYS A 132 -5.19 0.85 10.10
N VAL A 133 -5.05 0.66 8.79
CA VAL A 133 -5.05 1.79 7.86
C VAL A 133 -6.39 2.51 7.94
N PRO A 134 -6.40 3.81 8.22
CA PRO A 134 -7.65 4.57 8.31
C PRO A 134 -8.41 4.55 6.98
N GLN A 135 -9.64 4.05 6.98
CA GLN A 135 -10.49 3.92 5.79
C GLN A 135 -11.42 5.12 5.57
N SER A 136 -11.20 6.22 6.27
CA SER A 136 -12.08 7.38 6.16
C SER A 136 -11.91 8.09 4.82
N ASP A 137 -13.04 8.32 4.14
CA ASP A 137 -13.08 9.09 2.88
C ASP A 137 -12.84 10.60 3.09
N THR A 138 -12.96 11.11 4.33
CA THR A 138 -12.95 12.55 4.60
C THR A 138 -11.79 13.02 5.47
N TYR A 139 -11.36 12.25 6.46
CA TYR A 139 -10.30 12.64 7.40
C TYR A 139 -9.60 11.41 7.95
N ILE A 140 -8.27 11.42 7.89
CA ILE A 140 -7.45 10.36 8.49
C ILE A 140 -7.10 10.78 9.91
N ASP A 141 -7.70 10.14 10.91
CA ASP A 141 -7.32 10.36 12.31
C ASP A 141 -6.03 9.61 12.63
N VAL A 142 -4.94 10.36 12.65
CA VAL A 142 -3.60 9.86 13.00
C VAL A 142 -3.24 10.11 14.47
N SER A 143 -4.14 10.74 15.24
CA SER A 143 -3.89 11.10 16.64
C SER A 143 -3.45 9.92 17.52
N PRO A 144 -4.01 8.70 17.38
CA PRO A 144 -3.54 7.55 18.16
C PRO A 144 -2.10 7.16 17.83
N VAL A 145 -1.71 7.27 16.55
CA VAL A 145 -0.35 6.96 16.10
C VAL A 145 0.63 8.02 16.60
N ILE A 146 0.28 9.32 16.48
CA ILE A 146 1.10 10.42 16.97
C ILE A 146 1.37 10.28 18.47
N LYS A 147 0.35 9.96 19.27
CA LYS A 147 0.51 9.70 20.71
C LYS A 147 1.43 8.53 21.01
N SER A 148 1.44 7.49 20.18
CA SER A 148 2.30 6.32 20.37
C SER A 148 3.77 6.59 20.04
N ILE A 149 4.06 7.57 19.17
CA ILE A 149 5.43 7.94 18.80
C ILE A 149 6.00 9.10 19.63
N GLU A 150 5.16 9.83 20.35
CA GLU A 150 5.55 11.00 21.15
C GLU A 150 6.66 10.72 22.20
N PRO A 151 6.72 9.54 22.87
CA PRO A 151 7.76 9.21 23.83
C PRO A 151 9.16 8.98 23.22
N TYR A 152 9.28 8.87 21.90
CA TYR A 152 10.52 8.50 21.22
C TYR A 152 11.25 9.75 20.70
N LYS A 153 12.59 9.80 20.89
CA LYS A 153 13.44 10.89 20.38
C LYS A 153 13.60 10.87 18.87
N GLN A 154 13.69 9.67 18.31
CA GLN A 154 13.90 9.46 16.89
C GLN A 154 12.82 8.54 16.35
N VAL A 155 12.16 8.98 15.29
CA VAL A 155 11.07 8.26 14.65
C VAL A 155 11.37 8.13 13.18
N LYS A 156 11.71 6.91 12.74
CA LYS A 156 11.90 6.58 11.33
C LYS A 156 10.60 5.99 10.78
N VAL A 157 10.10 6.57 9.70
CA VAL A 157 8.89 6.10 9.02
C VAL A 157 9.30 5.39 7.73
N TYR A 158 8.97 4.12 7.63
CA TYR A 158 9.14 3.28 6.45
C TYR A 158 7.82 3.20 5.69
N TYR A 159 7.82 3.61 4.43
CA TYR A 159 6.63 3.65 3.61
C TYR A 159 6.93 3.45 2.13
N GLU A 160 5.89 3.26 1.35
CA GLU A 160 5.98 3.08 -0.09
C GLU A 160 5.74 4.43 -0.79
N GLU A 161 6.75 4.90 -1.49
CA GLU A 161 6.69 6.15 -2.26
C GLU A 161 6.12 5.89 -3.65
N TYR A 162 5.13 6.68 -4.03
CA TYR A 162 4.58 6.66 -5.38
C TYR A 162 5.43 7.52 -6.33
N VAL A 163 6.09 6.90 -7.29
CA VAL A 163 6.82 7.61 -8.35
C VAL A 163 5.97 7.68 -9.63
N SER A 164 5.41 6.56 -10.04
CA SER A 164 4.50 6.44 -11.17
C SER A 164 3.65 5.17 -11.03
N ILE A 165 2.66 4.98 -11.93
CA ILE A 165 1.87 3.75 -11.95
C ILE A 165 2.76 2.51 -12.07
N GLY A 166 3.84 2.59 -12.85
CA GLY A 166 4.75 1.45 -13.10
C GLY A 166 5.88 1.31 -12.07
N VAL A 167 6.16 2.33 -11.25
CA VAL A 167 7.32 2.37 -10.37
C VAL A 167 6.93 2.88 -8.99
N GLN A 168 7.18 2.07 -7.97
CA GLN A 168 7.04 2.40 -6.55
C GLN A 168 8.36 2.06 -5.84
N ASN A 169 8.82 2.97 -4.98
CA ASN A 169 10.02 2.79 -4.19
C ASN A 169 9.67 2.59 -2.71
N ILE A 170 10.60 2.00 -1.97
CA ILE A 170 10.55 2.04 -0.51
C ILE A 170 11.36 3.25 -0.05
N LYS A 171 10.78 4.05 0.82
CA LYS A 171 11.41 5.25 1.37
C LYS A 171 11.40 5.22 2.89
N THR A 172 12.49 5.71 3.46
CA THR A 172 12.63 5.91 4.90
C THR A 172 12.82 7.39 5.15
N ILE A 173 12.01 7.95 6.04
CA ILE A 173 12.13 9.35 6.45
C ILE A 173 12.23 9.44 7.97
N ASP A 174 13.00 10.39 8.46
CA ASP A 174 12.88 10.87 9.83
C ASP A 174 11.73 11.87 9.88
N LEU A 175 10.71 11.62 10.70
CA LEU A 175 9.50 12.43 10.74
C LEU A 175 9.78 13.88 11.10
N ILE A 176 10.69 14.12 12.04
CA ILE A 176 11.05 15.47 12.51
C ILE A 176 11.84 16.19 11.42
N GLN A 177 12.79 15.49 10.82
CA GLN A 177 13.62 16.06 9.76
C GLN A 177 12.82 16.35 8.49
N SER A 178 11.82 15.52 8.14
CA SER A 178 10.99 15.76 6.96
C SER A 178 10.10 17.00 7.13
N ILE A 179 9.61 17.29 8.33
CA ILE A 179 8.89 18.53 8.61
C ILE A 179 9.83 19.73 8.40
N ARG A 180 11.09 19.63 8.81
CA ARG A 180 12.10 20.69 8.59
C ARG A 180 12.40 20.90 7.11
N THR A 181 12.61 19.81 6.35
CA THR A 181 12.92 19.89 4.92
C THR A 181 11.75 20.48 4.14
N MET A 182 10.51 20.06 4.45
CA MET A 182 9.31 20.67 3.87
C MET A 182 9.22 22.17 4.17
N SER A 183 9.82 22.62 5.27
CA SER A 183 9.88 24.02 5.69
C SER A 183 10.96 24.84 4.97
N GLU A 184 12.09 24.21 4.66
CA GLU A 184 13.23 24.87 3.98
C GLU A 184 12.94 25.14 2.50
N ASP A 185 12.07 24.33 1.88
CA ASP A 185 11.62 24.52 0.49
C ASP A 185 10.63 25.71 0.32
N MET A 186 10.20 26.32 1.44
CA MET A 186 9.28 27.46 1.42
C MET A 186 10.01 28.77 1.73
N GLU A 187 9.85 29.74 0.86
CA GLU A 187 10.37 31.10 1.07
C GLU A 187 9.86 31.68 2.39
N ASP A 188 10.78 32.27 3.19
CA ASP A 188 10.45 32.98 4.41
C ASP A 188 9.45 34.09 4.10
N ASN A 189 8.28 34.05 4.71
CA ASN A 189 7.29 35.10 4.59
C ASN A 189 7.81 36.37 5.27
N GLU A 190 7.92 37.48 4.51
CA GLU A 190 8.30 38.80 5.01
C GLU A 190 7.33 39.39 6.05
N ASN A 191 6.12 38.83 6.18
CA ASN A 191 5.10 39.32 7.13
C ASN A 191 5.22 38.62 8.49
N ILE A 192 6.12 39.14 9.33
CA ILE A 192 6.29 38.69 10.71
C ILE A 192 5.17 39.27 11.58
N ILE A 193 4.37 38.42 12.19
CA ILE A 193 3.34 38.79 13.16
C ILE A 193 4.00 38.83 14.54
N THR A 194 3.98 39.98 15.19
CA THR A 194 4.58 40.18 16.54
C THR A 194 3.48 40.38 17.58
N GLU A 195 3.78 40.00 18.84
CA GLU A 195 2.89 40.23 19.98
C GLU A 195 2.54 41.70 20.21
N LYS A 196 3.31 42.62 19.62
CA LYS A 196 3.04 44.06 19.70
C LYS A 196 1.88 44.51 18.82
N ASP A 197 1.62 43.77 17.73
CA ASP A 197 0.65 44.15 16.72
C ASP A 197 -0.62 43.29 16.75
N THR A 198 -0.59 42.16 17.48
CA THR A 198 -1.69 41.19 17.50
C THR A 198 -1.87 40.61 18.91
N ILE A 199 -3.11 40.54 19.36
CA ILE A 199 -3.48 39.84 20.61
C ILE A 199 -3.67 38.38 20.29
N PHE A 200 -2.88 37.52 20.99
CA PHE A 200 -2.98 36.07 20.89
C PHE A 200 -3.87 35.51 22.00
N GLU A 201 -4.87 34.71 21.68
CA GLU A 201 -5.67 33.95 22.63
C GLU A 201 -5.68 32.46 22.19
N PRO A 202 -5.28 31.52 23.07
CA PRO A 202 -4.91 31.71 24.48
C PRO A 202 -3.53 32.38 24.67
N SER A 203 -2.42 31.77 24.37
CA SER A 203 -1.07 32.34 24.41
C SER A 203 -0.31 31.97 23.12
N LEU A 204 0.74 32.69 22.80
CA LEU A 204 1.59 32.44 21.65
C LEU A 204 2.16 31.00 21.69
N ASP A 205 2.63 30.57 22.87
CA ASP A 205 3.23 29.25 23.07
C ASP A 205 2.20 28.11 22.88
N GLU A 206 0.99 28.30 23.42
CA GLU A 206 -0.10 27.30 23.23
C GLU A 206 -0.56 27.20 21.78
N ILE A 207 -0.64 28.34 21.07
CA ILE A 207 -0.97 28.36 19.64
C ILE A 207 0.14 27.66 18.84
N ALA A 208 1.40 27.93 19.15
CA ALA A 208 2.53 27.26 18.51
C ALA A 208 2.49 25.75 18.73
N GLU A 209 2.22 25.27 19.94
CA GLU A 209 2.11 23.83 20.26
C GLU A 209 0.97 23.16 19.51
N ILE A 210 -0.19 23.81 19.41
CA ILE A 210 -1.35 23.29 18.63
C ILE A 210 -0.98 23.21 17.15
N MET A 211 -0.34 24.25 16.59
CA MET A 211 0.06 24.27 15.19
C MET A 211 1.13 23.21 14.89
N GLU A 212 2.09 23.01 15.78
CA GLU A 212 3.10 21.97 15.66
C GLU A 212 2.48 20.57 15.66
N THR A 213 1.53 20.31 16.55
CA THR A 213 0.82 19.03 16.61
C THR A 213 -0.02 18.81 15.36
N ALA A 214 -0.66 19.87 14.84
CA ALA A 214 -1.37 19.82 13.58
C ALA A 214 -0.42 19.53 12.41
N MET A 215 0.73 20.19 12.33
CA MET A 215 1.72 19.94 11.26
C MET A 215 2.24 18.50 11.29
N LYS A 216 2.57 17.94 12.46
CA LYS A 216 2.95 16.53 12.60
C LYS A 216 1.84 15.62 12.09
N SER A 217 0.58 15.88 12.47
CA SER A 217 -0.58 15.09 12.06
C SER A 217 -0.80 15.15 10.56
N PHE A 218 -0.64 16.32 9.96
CA PHE A 218 -0.78 16.49 8.50
C PHE A 218 0.35 15.83 7.73
N ALA A 219 1.61 16.03 8.12
CA ALA A 219 2.77 15.39 7.50
C ALA A 219 2.63 13.87 7.54
N PHE A 220 2.21 13.32 8.68
CA PHE A 220 2.00 11.89 8.83
C PHE A 220 0.82 11.37 7.99
N SER A 221 -0.30 12.10 7.96
CA SER A 221 -1.44 11.78 7.09
C SER A 221 -1.07 11.78 5.61
N GLN A 222 -0.21 12.72 5.19
CA GLN A 222 0.29 12.77 3.83
C GLN A 222 1.12 11.54 3.48
N VAL A 223 2.01 11.10 4.37
CA VAL A 223 2.81 9.88 4.17
C VAL A 223 1.92 8.64 4.06
N ILE A 224 0.86 8.53 4.88
CA ILE A 224 -0.13 7.45 4.78
C ILE A 224 -0.86 7.48 3.43
N LEU A 225 -1.29 8.65 2.96
CA LEU A 225 -1.96 8.79 1.67
C LEU A 225 -1.03 8.43 0.50
N GLU A 226 0.22 8.88 0.56
CA GLU A 226 1.24 8.57 -0.46
C GLU A 226 1.54 7.07 -0.51
N SER A 227 1.70 6.44 0.66
CA SER A 227 1.87 4.98 0.77
C SER A 227 0.65 4.24 0.22
N GLY A 228 -0.56 4.67 0.56
CA GLY A 228 -1.79 4.10 0.01
C GLY A 228 -1.85 4.18 -1.51
N LEU A 229 -1.45 5.32 -2.08
CA LEU A 229 -1.37 5.52 -3.53
C LEU A 229 -0.36 4.56 -4.18
N ALA A 230 0.81 4.38 -3.57
CA ALA A 230 1.83 3.45 -4.04
C ALA A 230 1.35 1.99 -3.98
N GLN A 231 0.66 1.60 -2.91
CA GLN A 231 0.06 0.27 -2.75
C GLN A 231 -1.01 -0.01 -3.81
N ASP A 232 -1.87 0.95 -4.09
CA ASP A 232 -2.90 0.82 -5.12
C ASP A 232 -2.31 0.75 -6.53
N ALA A 233 -1.25 1.51 -6.82
CA ALA A 233 -0.51 1.42 -8.07
C ALA A 233 0.19 0.06 -8.23
N SER A 234 0.80 -0.46 -7.17
CA SER A 234 1.41 -1.79 -7.17
C SER A 234 0.34 -2.89 -7.36
N ARG A 235 -0.82 -2.76 -6.72
CA ARG A 235 -1.97 -3.66 -6.89
C ARG A 235 -2.48 -3.64 -8.34
N PHE A 236 -2.62 -2.45 -8.92
CA PHE A 236 -2.98 -2.32 -10.33
C PHE A 236 -2.02 -3.11 -11.24
N ASN A 237 -0.72 -2.92 -11.08
CA ASN A 237 0.29 -3.63 -11.87
C ASN A 237 0.23 -5.15 -11.67
N ALA A 238 0.13 -5.61 -10.42
CA ALA A 238 0.03 -7.03 -10.09
C ALA A 238 -1.22 -7.67 -10.72
N MET A 239 -2.37 -6.98 -10.65
CA MET A 239 -3.62 -7.48 -11.21
C MET A 239 -3.61 -7.45 -12.75
N ALA A 240 -3.08 -6.41 -13.38
CA ALA A 240 -2.93 -6.35 -14.83
C ALA A 240 -2.03 -7.49 -15.36
N MET A 241 -0.92 -7.77 -14.67
CA MET A 241 -0.06 -8.91 -15.01
C MET A 241 -0.75 -10.26 -14.81
N ALA A 242 -1.49 -10.42 -13.71
CA ALA A 242 -2.23 -11.66 -13.42
C ALA A 242 -3.34 -11.91 -14.46
N LYS A 243 -4.10 -10.87 -14.83
CA LYS A 243 -5.11 -10.91 -15.87
C LYS A 243 -4.52 -11.33 -17.22
N LYS A 244 -3.40 -10.73 -17.63
CA LYS A 244 -2.71 -11.10 -18.86
C LYS A 244 -2.30 -12.58 -18.86
N ARG A 245 -1.71 -13.06 -17.76
CA ARG A 245 -1.33 -14.49 -17.63
C ARG A 245 -2.54 -15.41 -17.66
N ALA A 246 -3.65 -15.04 -17.01
CA ALA A 246 -4.88 -15.81 -17.03
C ALA A 246 -5.44 -15.91 -18.48
N SER A 247 -5.49 -14.79 -19.20
CA SER A 247 -5.94 -14.76 -20.60
C SER A 247 -5.08 -15.65 -21.52
N GLU A 248 -3.75 -15.62 -21.36
CA GLU A 248 -2.83 -16.51 -22.10
C GLU A 248 -3.10 -17.99 -21.78
N LEU A 249 -3.36 -18.31 -20.51
CA LEU A 249 -3.70 -19.68 -20.09
C LEU A 249 -5.05 -20.14 -20.64
N VAL A 250 -6.08 -19.28 -20.62
CA VAL A 250 -7.39 -19.59 -21.23
C VAL A 250 -7.22 -19.99 -22.69
N ALA A 251 -6.46 -19.20 -23.47
CA ALA A 251 -6.21 -19.51 -24.87
C ALA A 251 -5.52 -20.88 -25.09
N LEU A 252 -4.52 -21.20 -24.23
CA LEU A 252 -3.83 -22.49 -24.28
C LEU A 252 -4.77 -23.65 -23.93
N TYR A 253 -5.56 -23.53 -22.88
CA TYR A 253 -6.50 -24.59 -22.47
C TYR A 253 -7.63 -24.80 -23.46
N GLN A 254 -8.13 -23.73 -24.07
CA GLN A 254 -9.09 -23.85 -25.17
C GLN A 254 -8.53 -24.65 -26.35
N LEU A 255 -7.27 -24.41 -26.71
CA LEU A 255 -6.60 -25.16 -27.78
C LEU A 255 -6.39 -26.65 -27.39
N GLU A 256 -6.01 -26.91 -26.15
CA GLU A 256 -5.90 -28.29 -25.62
C GLU A 256 -7.28 -28.99 -25.60
N TYR A 257 -8.33 -28.29 -25.19
CA TYR A 257 -9.69 -28.81 -25.21
C TYR A 257 -10.11 -29.25 -26.58
N HIS A 258 -9.91 -28.42 -27.60
CA HIS A 258 -10.25 -28.77 -28.98
C HIS A 258 -9.45 -29.99 -29.48
N ARG A 259 -8.18 -30.09 -29.13
CA ARG A 259 -7.35 -31.28 -29.46
C ARG A 259 -7.84 -32.53 -28.75
N ALA A 260 -8.15 -32.45 -27.47
CA ALA A 260 -8.67 -33.57 -26.71
C ALA A 260 -10.03 -34.04 -27.21
N LYS A 261 -10.93 -33.10 -27.53
CA LYS A 261 -12.25 -33.39 -28.08
C LYS A 261 -12.19 -34.08 -29.46
N ARG A 262 -11.28 -33.62 -30.34
CA ARG A 262 -11.05 -34.32 -31.63
C ARG A 262 -10.56 -35.76 -31.43
N SER A 263 -9.56 -35.93 -30.52
CA SER A 263 -9.02 -37.27 -30.23
C SER A 263 -10.08 -38.21 -29.64
N GLU A 264 -10.97 -37.69 -28.79
CA GLU A 264 -12.08 -38.48 -28.24
C GLU A 264 -13.10 -38.86 -29.29
N ASN A 265 -13.50 -37.94 -30.15
CA ASN A 265 -14.38 -38.19 -31.28
C ASN A 265 -13.77 -39.22 -32.25
N ASP A 266 -12.48 -39.13 -32.57
CA ASP A 266 -11.76 -40.09 -33.39
C ASP A 266 -11.71 -41.48 -32.76
N ARG A 267 -11.59 -41.55 -31.43
CA ARG A 267 -11.67 -42.84 -30.70
C ARG A 267 -13.06 -43.46 -30.80
N GLN A 268 -14.11 -42.67 -30.53
CA GLN A 268 -15.50 -43.11 -30.64
C GLN A 268 -15.83 -43.59 -32.07
N MET A 269 -15.38 -42.84 -33.06
CA MET A 269 -15.58 -43.22 -34.47
C MET A 269 -14.90 -44.55 -34.79
N ARG A 270 -13.67 -44.78 -34.31
CA ARG A 270 -12.97 -46.06 -34.47
C ARG A 270 -13.69 -47.21 -33.79
N GLU A 271 -14.21 -47.02 -32.58
CA GLU A 271 -14.99 -48.03 -31.85
C GLU A 271 -16.28 -48.41 -32.61
N VAL A 272 -16.99 -47.42 -33.13
CA VAL A 272 -18.17 -47.65 -33.96
C VAL A 272 -17.81 -48.40 -35.25
N MET A 273 -16.73 -48.02 -35.93
CA MET A 273 -16.28 -48.74 -37.15
C MET A 273 -15.87 -50.19 -36.85
N VAL A 274 -15.20 -50.46 -35.75
CA VAL A 274 -14.84 -51.81 -35.33
C VAL A 274 -16.08 -52.63 -35.00
N SER A 275 -17.09 -52.08 -34.33
CA SER A 275 -18.34 -52.74 -34.02
C SER A 275 -19.15 -53.10 -35.29
N LEU A 276 -19.20 -52.17 -36.28
CA LEU A 276 -19.85 -52.41 -37.58
C LEU A 276 -19.13 -53.48 -38.38
N LYS A 277 -17.79 -53.51 -38.39
CA LYS A 277 -17.02 -54.59 -39.05
C LYS A 277 -17.29 -55.95 -38.42
N ARG A 278 -17.34 -56.02 -37.05
CA ARG A 278 -17.71 -57.29 -36.36
C ARG A 278 -19.14 -57.80 -36.75
N LYS A 279 -20.13 -56.90 -36.76
CA LYS A 279 -21.51 -57.26 -37.20
C LYS A 279 -21.56 -57.75 -38.64
N LYS A 280 -20.80 -57.11 -39.54
CA LYS A 280 -20.74 -57.59 -40.95
C LYS A 280 -20.06 -58.98 -41.12
N SER A 281 -19.02 -59.25 -40.26
CA SER A 281 -18.37 -60.55 -40.29
C SER A 281 -19.28 -61.67 -39.74
N SER A 282 -20.01 -61.42 -38.63
CA SER A 282 -20.95 -62.42 -38.06
C SER A 282 -22.16 -62.70 -38.98
N ALA A 283 -22.64 -61.70 -39.71
CA ALA A 283 -23.71 -61.87 -40.69
C ALA A 283 -23.26 -62.61 -41.97
N LYS A 284 -21.97 -62.79 -42.18
CA LYS A 284 -21.41 -63.53 -43.29
C LYS A 284 -21.20 -65.05 -43.04
N TYR A 285 -21.29 -65.45 -41.75
CA TYR A 285 -21.12 -66.82 -41.26
C TYR A 285 -22.39 -67.39 -40.64
N ALA A 286 -23.51 -66.69 -40.70
CA ALA A 286 -24.85 -67.15 -40.44
C ALA A 286 -25.58 -67.36 -41.80
#